data_9f6f8e414187477b45de715cea59cf54
#
_entry.id   9f6f8e414187477b45de715cea59cf54
#
_cell.length_a   1.000
_cell.length_b   1.000
_cell.length_c   1.000
_cell.angle_alpha   90.00
_cell.angle_beta   90.00
_cell.angle_gamma   90.00
#
_symmetry.space_group_name_H-M   'P 1'
#
loop_
_entity.id
_entity.type
_entity.pdbx_description
1 polymer ?
#
loop_
_entity_poly.entity_id
_entity_poly.type
_entity_poly.pdbx_seq_one_letter_code
_entity_poly.pdbx_strand_id
1 'polypeptide(L)'
;DIVKTAQVARVSFYRNFNSISDVVDYITDELANEFIDKILPVLNSNDENKWREFLFDFINNALNNRGKIEAINLQNTAVLFSHLNTKMQMYVNVNSNKTISDKYTSYVKACLINNVVKKWIDDGMVETPEEIINYLMSFITLF
;
A
#
# COMPACT_ATOMS: atom_id res chain seq x y z
N ASP A 1 -9.32 -12.46 -21.67
CA ASP A 1 -9.43 -13.57 -20.70
C ASP A 1 -8.09 -13.81 -20.02
N ILE A 2 -8.04 -13.71 -18.68
CA ILE A 2 -6.84 -13.87 -17.84
C ILE A 2 -6.16 -15.23 -18.09
N VAL A 3 -6.93 -16.30 -18.17
CA VAL A 3 -6.43 -17.66 -18.41
C VAL A 3 -5.71 -17.77 -19.73
N LYS A 4 -6.28 -17.18 -20.78
CA LYS A 4 -5.68 -17.14 -22.13
C LYS A 4 -4.42 -16.27 -22.17
N THR A 5 -4.47 -15.09 -21.57
CA THR A 5 -3.34 -14.13 -21.53
C THR A 5 -2.18 -14.67 -20.72
N ALA A 6 -2.43 -15.35 -19.61
CA ALA A 6 -1.40 -15.96 -18.76
C ALA A 6 -0.90 -17.31 -19.30
N GLN A 7 -1.47 -17.82 -20.39
CA GLN A 7 -1.15 -19.14 -20.98
C GLN A 7 -1.29 -20.30 -19.97
N VAL A 8 -2.23 -20.16 -19.04
CA VAL A 8 -2.53 -21.14 -18.00
C VAL A 8 -3.73 -21.98 -18.40
N ALA A 9 -3.66 -23.28 -18.20
CA ALA A 9 -4.80 -24.15 -18.45
C ALA A 9 -6.00 -23.76 -17.57
N ARG A 10 -7.19 -23.68 -18.15
CA ARG A 10 -8.43 -23.30 -17.46
C ARG A 10 -8.67 -24.17 -16.20
N VAL A 11 -8.37 -25.46 -16.25
CA VAL A 11 -8.48 -26.36 -15.10
C VAL A 11 -7.55 -25.94 -13.96
N SER A 12 -6.31 -25.52 -14.26
CA SER A 12 -5.35 -25.05 -13.26
C SER A 12 -5.79 -23.75 -12.62
N PHE A 13 -6.38 -22.85 -13.39
CA PHE A 13 -6.96 -21.60 -12.87
C PHE A 13 -8.07 -21.89 -11.84
N TYR A 14 -9.10 -22.68 -12.23
CA TYR A 14 -10.24 -22.97 -11.35
C TYR A 14 -9.92 -23.92 -10.20
N ARG A 15 -8.75 -24.55 -10.18
CA ARG A 15 -8.25 -25.27 -9.00
C ARG A 15 -7.86 -24.33 -7.86
N ASN A 16 -7.37 -23.14 -8.17
CA ASN A 16 -6.86 -22.17 -7.21
C ASN A 16 -7.83 -21.00 -6.96
N PHE A 17 -8.63 -20.61 -7.96
CA PHE A 17 -9.52 -19.46 -7.91
C PHE A 17 -10.88 -19.81 -8.51
N ASN A 18 -11.94 -19.42 -7.81
CA ASN A 18 -13.32 -19.62 -8.30
C ASN A 18 -13.76 -18.52 -9.28
N SER A 19 -13.17 -17.32 -9.15
CA SER A 19 -13.53 -16.15 -9.94
C SER A 19 -12.34 -15.21 -10.14
N ILE A 20 -12.48 -14.22 -11.02
CA ILE A 20 -11.52 -13.13 -11.18
C ILE A 20 -11.44 -12.29 -9.90
N SER A 21 -12.56 -12.13 -9.19
CA SER A 21 -12.58 -11.43 -7.90
C SER A 21 -11.65 -12.11 -6.89
N ASP A 22 -11.62 -13.43 -6.82
CA ASP A 22 -10.73 -14.16 -5.92
C ASP A 22 -9.25 -13.89 -6.24
N VAL A 23 -8.91 -13.73 -7.53
CA VAL A 23 -7.56 -13.37 -7.96
C VAL A 23 -7.21 -11.96 -7.51
N VAL A 24 -8.13 -11.02 -7.66
CA VAL A 24 -7.93 -9.63 -7.22
C VAL A 24 -7.77 -9.58 -5.70
N ASP A 25 -8.60 -10.28 -4.96
CA ASP A 25 -8.54 -10.34 -3.50
C ASP A 25 -7.20 -10.93 -3.03
N TYR A 26 -6.74 -12.01 -3.67
CA TYR A 26 -5.43 -12.61 -3.37
C TYR A 26 -4.27 -11.62 -3.62
N ILE A 27 -4.24 -10.98 -4.78
CA ILE A 27 -3.19 -10.03 -5.15
C ILE A 27 -3.20 -8.82 -4.21
N THR A 28 -4.38 -8.28 -3.90
CA THR A 28 -4.51 -7.14 -3.00
C THR A 28 -4.10 -7.48 -1.58
N ASP A 29 -4.37 -8.70 -1.11
CA ASP A 29 -3.95 -9.17 0.20
C ASP A 29 -2.41 -9.34 0.29
N GLU A 30 -1.79 -9.91 -0.74
CA GLU A 30 -0.33 -10.04 -0.84
C GLU A 30 0.36 -8.67 -0.84
N LEU A 31 -0.12 -7.71 -1.64
CA LEU A 31 0.41 -6.35 -1.69
C LEU A 31 0.23 -5.62 -0.36
N ALA A 32 -0.91 -5.82 0.31
CA ALA A 32 -1.17 -5.24 1.62
C ALA A 32 -0.21 -5.80 2.67
N ASN A 33 0.04 -7.11 2.68
CA ASN A 33 1.00 -7.73 3.60
C ASN A 33 2.42 -7.20 3.36
N GLU A 34 2.86 -7.13 2.11
CA GLU A 34 4.19 -6.59 1.76
C GLU A 34 4.36 -5.15 2.23
N PHE A 35 3.35 -4.30 2.05
CA PHE A 35 3.37 -2.93 2.56
C PHE A 35 3.48 -2.88 4.09
N ILE A 36 2.67 -3.68 4.79
CA ILE A 36 2.69 -3.73 6.26
C ILE A 36 4.06 -4.15 6.77
N ASP A 37 4.64 -5.20 6.20
CA ASP A 37 5.97 -5.69 6.62
C ASP A 37 7.06 -4.63 6.45
N LYS A 38 6.95 -3.79 5.43
CA LYS A 38 7.91 -2.71 5.16
C LYS A 38 7.69 -1.47 6.04
N ILE A 39 6.46 -1.10 6.34
CA ILE A 39 6.17 0.11 7.11
C ILE A 39 6.33 -0.09 8.62
N LEU A 40 6.06 -1.28 9.14
CA LEU A 40 6.08 -1.54 10.58
C LEU A 40 7.40 -1.15 11.26
N PRO A 41 8.59 -1.47 10.72
CA PRO A 41 9.85 -1.08 11.32
C PRO A 41 10.06 0.43 11.41
N VAL A 42 9.38 1.18 10.54
CA VAL A 42 9.57 2.63 10.37
C VAL A 42 8.53 3.43 11.16
N LEU A 43 7.32 2.89 11.34
CA LEU A 43 6.18 3.59 11.98
C LEU A 43 6.50 4.25 13.32
N ASN A 44 7.36 3.62 14.10
CA ASN A 44 7.75 4.11 15.43
C ASN A 44 9.13 4.75 15.46
N SER A 45 9.74 4.91 14.30
CA SER A 45 11.05 5.55 14.19
C SER A 45 10.91 7.07 14.10
N ASN A 46 11.75 7.78 14.83
CA ASN A 46 11.94 9.22 14.68
C ASN A 46 13.09 9.55 13.72
N ASP A 47 13.65 8.52 13.07
CA ASP A 47 14.74 8.67 12.11
C ASP A 47 14.18 9.05 10.73
N GLU A 48 14.39 10.30 10.35
CA GLU A 48 13.93 10.83 9.06
C GLU A 48 14.54 10.08 7.87
N ASN A 49 15.77 9.57 7.99
CA ASN A 49 16.42 8.84 6.89
C ASN A 49 15.71 7.53 6.63
N LYS A 50 15.30 6.81 7.68
CA LYS A 50 14.52 5.56 7.54
C LYS A 50 13.16 5.81 6.89
N TRP A 51 12.50 6.91 7.25
CA TRP A 51 11.25 7.29 6.61
C TRP A 51 11.43 7.64 5.14
N ARG A 52 12.47 8.41 4.82
CA ARG A 52 12.77 8.79 3.45
C ARG A 52 13.13 7.58 2.58
N GLU A 53 13.94 6.67 3.09
CA GLU A 53 14.29 5.42 2.42
C GLU A 53 13.04 4.55 2.14
N PHE A 54 12.20 4.34 3.15
CA PHE A 54 10.93 3.62 2.98
C PHE A 54 10.04 4.27 1.92
N LEU A 55 9.84 5.58 1.99
CA LEU A 55 9.01 6.30 1.02
C LEU A 55 9.60 6.25 -0.39
N PHE A 56 10.92 6.35 -0.51
CA PHE A 56 11.61 6.23 -1.79
C PHE A 56 11.33 4.88 -2.43
N ASP A 57 11.53 3.80 -1.70
CA ASP A 57 11.28 2.44 -2.19
C ASP A 57 9.81 2.23 -2.54
N PHE A 58 8.91 2.67 -1.67
CA PHE A 58 7.46 2.50 -1.85
C PHE A 58 6.93 3.27 -3.07
N ILE A 59 7.26 4.56 -3.19
CA ILE A 59 6.81 5.43 -4.29
C ILE A 59 7.40 4.98 -5.63
N ASN A 60 8.70 4.67 -5.68
CA ASN A 60 9.33 4.20 -6.91
C ASN A 60 8.83 2.81 -7.33
N ASN A 61 8.52 1.93 -6.37
CA ASN A 61 7.90 0.65 -6.68
C ASN A 61 6.51 0.84 -7.32
N ALA A 62 5.70 1.76 -6.80
CA ALA A 62 4.41 2.11 -7.40
C ALA A 62 4.58 2.65 -8.83
N LEU A 63 5.52 3.57 -9.04
CA LEU A 63 5.81 4.13 -10.36
C LEU A 63 6.29 3.08 -11.37
N ASN A 64 7.21 2.19 -10.95
CA ASN A 64 7.73 1.11 -11.79
C ASN A 64 6.65 0.08 -12.17
N ASN A 65 5.61 -0.04 -11.37
CA ASN A 65 4.46 -0.90 -11.63
C ASN A 65 3.25 -0.15 -12.22
N ARG A 66 3.44 1.08 -12.69
CA ARG A 66 2.39 1.95 -13.23
C ARG A 66 1.48 1.23 -14.22
N GLY A 67 2.04 0.53 -15.21
CA GLY A 67 1.25 -0.20 -16.20
C GLY A 67 0.37 -1.30 -15.61
N LYS A 68 0.82 -1.97 -14.56
CA LYS A 68 0.02 -2.96 -13.82
C LYS A 68 -1.09 -2.28 -13.01
N ILE A 69 -0.78 -1.16 -12.39
CA ILE A 69 -1.74 -0.37 -11.59
C ILE A 69 -2.82 0.22 -12.50
N GLU A 70 -2.46 0.72 -13.68
CA GLU A 70 -3.42 1.23 -14.68
C GLU A 70 -4.32 0.12 -15.24
N ALA A 71 -3.80 -1.11 -15.35
CA ALA A 71 -4.60 -2.28 -15.75
C ALA A 71 -5.58 -2.72 -14.65
N ILE A 72 -5.31 -2.40 -13.39
CA ILE A 72 -6.23 -2.54 -12.26
C ILE A 72 -7.15 -1.32 -12.30
N ASN A 73 -8.45 -1.50 -12.56
CA ASN A 73 -9.38 -0.37 -12.60
C ASN A 73 -9.50 0.31 -11.21
N LEU A 74 -10.03 1.55 -11.18
CA LEU A 74 -10.17 2.34 -9.95
C LEU A 74 -10.91 1.63 -8.82
N GLN A 75 -11.83 0.73 -9.14
CA GLN A 75 -12.57 -0.05 -8.15
C GLN A 75 -11.64 -1.03 -7.41
N ASN A 76 -10.70 -1.65 -8.13
CA ASN A 76 -9.76 -2.60 -7.52
C ASN A 76 -8.67 -1.88 -6.70
N THR A 77 -8.25 -0.67 -7.09
CA THR A 77 -7.37 0.14 -6.25
C THR A 77 -8.06 0.54 -4.94
N ALA A 78 -9.34 0.86 -4.96
CA ALA A 78 -10.10 1.12 -3.75
C ALA A 78 -10.16 -0.09 -2.81
N VAL A 79 -10.31 -1.30 -3.35
CA VAL A 79 -10.25 -2.56 -2.57
C VAL A 79 -8.87 -2.74 -1.93
N LEU A 80 -7.79 -2.54 -2.68
CA LEU A 80 -6.42 -2.61 -2.16
C LEU A 80 -6.21 -1.68 -0.97
N PHE A 81 -6.57 -0.40 -1.11
CA PHE A 81 -6.39 0.58 -0.03
C PHE A 81 -7.32 0.34 1.16
N SER A 82 -8.50 -0.24 0.96
CA SER A 82 -9.38 -0.71 2.03
C SER A 82 -8.71 -1.84 2.84
N HIS A 83 -8.12 -2.83 2.18
CA HIS A 83 -7.37 -3.90 2.83
C HIS A 83 -6.18 -3.37 3.62
N LEU A 84 -5.41 -2.44 3.05
CA LEU A 84 -4.30 -1.78 3.73
C LEU A 84 -4.76 -1.09 5.03
N ASN A 85 -5.82 -0.29 4.95
CA ASN A 85 -6.35 0.39 6.13
C ASN A 85 -6.83 -0.59 7.22
N THR A 86 -7.52 -1.66 6.83
CA THR A 86 -7.99 -2.69 7.78
C THR A 86 -6.82 -3.37 8.47
N LYS A 87 -5.80 -3.79 7.73
CA LYS A 87 -4.61 -4.43 8.30
C LYS A 87 -3.84 -3.48 9.22
N MET A 88 -3.69 -2.20 8.83
CA MET A 88 -3.05 -1.21 9.69
C MET A 88 -3.78 -1.02 11.01
N GLN A 89 -5.11 -0.97 11.02
CA GLN A 89 -5.89 -0.90 12.25
C GLN A 89 -5.64 -2.11 13.16
N MET A 90 -5.58 -3.31 12.61
CA MET A 90 -5.30 -4.52 13.38
C MET A 90 -3.92 -4.46 14.02
N TYR A 91 -2.88 -4.10 13.28
CA TYR A 91 -1.52 -4.01 13.80
C TYR A 91 -1.35 -2.94 14.87
N VAL A 92 -1.93 -1.77 14.70
CA VAL A 92 -1.88 -0.68 15.69
C VAL A 92 -2.56 -1.09 16.99
N ASN A 93 -3.63 -1.88 16.92
CA ASN A 93 -4.36 -2.36 18.09
C ASN A 93 -3.61 -3.47 18.87
N VAL A 94 -2.91 -4.37 18.18
CA VAL A 94 -2.19 -5.50 18.81
C VAL A 94 -0.94 -5.04 19.55
N ASN A 95 -0.26 -3.99 19.08
CA ASN A 95 0.98 -3.46 19.68
C ASN A 95 0.75 -2.41 20.77
N SER A 96 -0.31 -2.54 21.55
CA SER A 96 -0.85 -1.51 22.48
C SER A 96 -0.11 -1.32 23.82
N ASN A 97 1.14 -1.76 23.96
CA ASN A 97 1.98 -1.38 25.12
C ASN A 97 2.53 0.06 25.03
N LYS A 98 1.97 0.87 24.12
CA LYS A 98 2.38 2.25 23.84
C LYS A 98 1.42 3.24 24.46
N THR A 99 1.91 4.47 24.61
CA THR A 99 1.05 5.58 25.01
C THR A 99 -0.08 5.78 23.99
N ILE A 100 -1.17 6.41 24.39
CA ILE A 100 -2.27 6.79 23.49
C ILE A 100 -1.73 7.61 22.33
N SER A 101 -0.82 8.55 22.62
CA SER A 101 -0.17 9.40 21.60
C SER A 101 0.55 8.55 20.53
N ASP A 102 1.39 7.59 20.95
CA ASP A 102 2.15 6.77 20.01
C ASP A 102 1.25 5.94 19.10
N LYS A 103 0.17 5.38 19.68
CA LYS A 103 -0.81 4.59 18.95
C LYS A 103 -1.45 5.40 17.82
N TYR A 104 -1.99 6.57 18.15
CA TYR A 104 -2.69 7.38 17.15
C TYR A 104 -1.74 8.07 16.18
N THR A 105 -0.56 8.47 16.61
CA THR A 105 0.46 9.03 15.73
C THR A 105 0.88 8.02 14.65
N SER A 106 1.16 6.78 15.03
CA SER A 106 1.49 5.72 14.08
C SER A 106 0.37 5.46 13.09
N TYR A 107 -0.86 5.41 13.57
CA TYR A 107 -2.04 5.23 12.73
C TYR A 107 -2.23 6.39 11.74
N VAL A 108 -2.11 7.64 12.21
CA VAL A 108 -2.23 8.84 11.37
C VAL A 108 -1.16 8.87 10.28
N LYS A 109 0.10 8.56 10.61
CA LYS A 109 1.19 8.48 9.61
C LYS A 109 0.88 7.45 8.52
N ALA A 110 0.42 6.27 8.90
CA ALA A 110 0.06 5.24 7.92
C ALA A 110 -1.13 5.64 7.04
N CYS A 111 -2.17 6.21 7.62
CA CYS A 111 -3.33 6.72 6.88
C CYS A 111 -2.93 7.84 5.92
N LEU A 112 -2.05 8.75 6.35
CA LEU A 112 -1.55 9.84 5.52
C LEU A 112 -0.87 9.29 4.26
N ILE A 113 0.08 8.36 4.43
CA ILE A 113 0.81 7.76 3.32
C ILE A 113 -0.16 7.06 2.36
N ASN A 114 -1.03 6.20 2.87
CA ASN A 114 -1.99 5.48 2.06
C ASN A 114 -2.88 6.40 1.23
N ASN A 115 -3.46 7.42 1.86
CA ASN A 115 -4.40 8.30 1.17
C ASN A 115 -3.71 9.23 0.17
N VAL A 116 -2.53 9.74 0.47
CA VAL A 116 -1.76 10.56 -0.47
C VAL A 116 -1.30 9.75 -1.67
N VAL A 117 -0.77 8.55 -1.45
CA VAL A 117 -0.32 7.67 -2.54
C VAL A 117 -1.50 7.20 -3.39
N LYS A 118 -2.62 6.85 -2.76
CA LYS A 118 -3.85 6.53 -3.50
C LYS A 118 -4.27 7.69 -4.39
N LYS A 119 -4.33 8.90 -3.85
CA LYS A 119 -4.70 10.10 -4.60
C LYS A 119 -3.75 10.35 -5.77
N TRP A 120 -2.44 10.24 -5.55
CA TRP A 120 -1.44 10.37 -6.60
C TRP A 120 -1.61 9.34 -7.73
N ILE A 121 -1.91 8.08 -7.38
CA ILE A 121 -2.20 7.02 -8.35
C ILE A 121 -3.47 7.36 -9.14
N ASP A 122 -4.56 7.72 -8.45
CA ASP A 122 -5.84 8.03 -9.06
C ASP A 122 -5.77 9.25 -10.01
N ASP A 123 -4.88 10.20 -9.71
CA ASP A 123 -4.61 11.38 -10.55
C ASP A 123 -3.64 11.11 -11.72
N GLY A 124 -3.15 9.87 -11.86
CA GLY A 124 -2.29 9.46 -12.96
C GLY A 124 -0.79 9.64 -12.71
N MET A 125 -0.36 9.75 -11.44
CA MET A 125 1.05 9.85 -11.04
C MET A 125 1.77 11.02 -11.76
N VAL A 126 1.15 12.19 -11.76
CA VAL A 126 1.63 13.39 -12.48
C VAL A 126 2.85 14.00 -11.78
N GLU A 127 2.81 14.10 -10.46
CA GLU A 127 3.93 14.61 -9.67
C GLU A 127 5.09 13.60 -9.68
N THR A 128 6.31 14.11 -9.61
CA THR A 128 7.50 13.26 -9.50
C THR A 128 7.55 12.53 -8.15
N PRO A 129 8.23 11.37 -8.07
CA PRO A 129 8.44 10.69 -6.79
C PRO A 129 9.03 11.60 -5.71
N GLU A 130 9.99 12.43 -6.05
CA GLU A 130 10.63 13.35 -5.10
C GLU A 130 9.65 14.40 -4.54
N GLU A 131 8.75 14.92 -5.38
CA GLU A 131 7.71 15.86 -4.92
C GLU A 131 6.77 15.21 -3.91
N ILE A 132 6.31 13.98 -4.19
CA ILE A 132 5.44 13.22 -3.28
C ILE A 132 6.16 12.86 -1.98
N ILE A 133 7.41 12.41 -2.05
CA ILE A 133 8.22 12.08 -0.87
C ILE A 133 8.40 13.33 0.00
N ASN A 134 8.79 14.45 -0.56
CA ASN A 134 8.99 15.71 0.18
C ASN A 134 7.68 16.19 0.81
N TYR A 135 6.58 16.08 0.10
CA TYR A 135 5.26 16.39 0.64
C TYR A 135 4.94 15.52 1.86
N LEU A 136 5.05 14.20 1.74
CA LEU A 136 4.80 13.27 2.85
C LEU A 136 5.73 13.51 4.03
N MET A 137 7.03 13.74 3.79
CA MET A 137 8.01 14.01 4.83
C MET A 137 7.66 15.26 5.63
N SER A 138 7.15 16.30 4.99
CA SER A 138 6.75 17.54 5.68
C SER A 138 5.70 17.33 6.77
N PHE A 139 4.86 16.29 6.65
CA PHE A 139 3.88 15.93 7.67
C PHE A 139 4.39 14.87 8.65
N ILE A 140 5.14 13.89 8.16
CA ILE A 140 5.67 12.80 8.99
C ILE A 140 6.61 13.34 10.07
N THR A 141 7.38 14.36 9.77
CA THR A 141 8.33 15.00 10.71
C THR A 141 7.68 15.96 11.71
N LEU A 142 6.40 16.31 11.55
CA LEU A 142 5.66 17.12 12.52
C LEU A 142 5.29 16.34 13.80
N PHE A 143 5.33 15.05 13.74
CA PHE A 143 5.00 14.18 14.85
C PHE A 143 6.26 13.53 15.41
#